data_b5636f3d1f1168f17bdb357f5821c192
#
_entry.id   b5636f3d1f1168f17bdb357f5821c192
#
_cell.length_a   1.000
_cell.length_b   1.000
_cell.length_c   1.000
_cell.angle_alpha   90.00
_cell.angle_beta   90.00
_cell.angle_gamma   90.00
#
_symmetry.space_group_name_H-M   'P 1'
#
loop_
_entity.id
_entity.type
_entity.pdbx_description
1 polymer ?
#
loop_
_entity_poly.entity_id
_entity_poly.type
_entity_poly.pdbx_seq_one_letter_code
_entity_poly.pdbx_strand_id
1 'polypeptide(L)'
;MTPNDIARVQDYLRRSFGNERINIVAPSKRNEPVEVRIGEEFIGVLHRDEEDGEVSYALHITILEIDLPPASPVPRKGRPS
;
A
#
# COMPACT_ATOMS: atom_id res chain seq x y z
N MET A 1 11.92 9.67 -1.38
CA MET A 1 10.81 10.37 -0.70
C MET A 1 11.32 11.07 0.53
N THR A 2 10.90 12.30 0.71
CA THR A 2 11.27 13.04 1.91
C THR A 2 10.36 12.63 3.06
N PRO A 3 10.75 12.90 4.31
CA PRO A 3 9.84 12.61 5.43
C PRO A 3 8.49 13.30 5.29
N ASN A 4 8.47 14.48 4.68
CA ASN A 4 7.22 15.18 4.47
C ASN A 4 6.35 14.45 3.45
N ASP A 5 6.95 13.91 2.39
CA ASP A 5 6.21 13.12 1.42
C ASP A 5 5.61 11.90 2.07
N ILE A 6 6.40 11.21 2.90
CA ILE A 6 5.93 10.01 3.58
C ILE A 6 4.74 10.33 4.48
N ALA A 7 4.83 11.42 5.24
CA ALA A 7 3.74 11.78 6.13
C ALA A 7 2.47 12.10 5.36
N ARG A 8 2.61 12.78 4.23
CA ARG A 8 1.43 13.16 3.42
C ARG A 8 0.78 11.93 2.79
N VAL A 9 1.59 11.03 2.25
CA VAL A 9 1.03 9.83 1.63
C VAL A 9 0.40 8.94 2.69
N GLN A 10 1.03 8.83 3.86
CA GLN A 10 0.48 8.02 4.94
C GLN A 10 -0.89 8.55 5.36
N ASP A 11 -1.01 9.86 5.50
CA ASP A 11 -2.28 10.45 5.89
C ASP A 11 -3.35 10.19 4.83
N TYR A 12 -2.96 10.32 3.57
CA TYR A 12 -3.89 10.07 2.47
C TYR A 12 -4.37 8.61 2.49
N LEU A 13 -3.45 7.66 2.67
CA LEU A 13 -3.82 6.25 2.67
C LEU A 13 -4.71 5.91 3.85
N ARG A 14 -4.43 6.48 5.02
CA ARG A 14 -5.26 6.24 6.19
C ARG A 14 -6.69 6.71 5.96
N ARG A 15 -6.84 7.85 5.34
CA ARG A 15 -8.17 8.39 5.06
C ARG A 15 -8.87 7.60 3.98
N SER A 16 -8.14 7.30 2.90
CA SER A 16 -8.74 6.62 1.75
C SER A 16 -9.18 5.22 2.09
N PHE A 17 -8.40 4.53 2.92
CA PHE A 17 -8.72 3.16 3.30
C PHE A 17 -9.49 3.07 4.61
N GLY A 18 -9.67 4.18 5.28
CA GLY A 18 -10.35 4.19 6.57
C GLY A 18 -9.63 3.36 7.62
N ASN A 19 -8.30 3.39 7.61
CA ASN A 19 -7.53 2.56 8.51
C ASN A 19 -6.33 3.32 9.06
N GLU A 20 -6.40 3.67 10.33
CA GLU A 20 -5.34 4.44 10.95
C GLU A 20 -4.13 3.61 11.33
N ARG A 21 -4.18 2.32 11.11
CA ARG A 21 -3.05 1.46 11.39
C ARG A 21 -2.07 1.36 10.23
N ILE A 22 -2.37 2.04 9.14
CA ILE A 22 -1.47 2.06 7.99
C ILE A 22 -0.25 2.90 8.34
N ASN A 23 0.93 2.32 8.19
CA ASN A 23 2.18 2.98 8.47
C ASN A 23 3.12 2.84 7.30
N ILE A 24 3.80 3.92 6.96
CA ILE A 24 4.82 3.87 5.93
C ILE A 24 6.16 3.93 6.63
N VAL A 25 6.99 2.93 6.35
CA VAL A 25 8.29 2.80 7.00
C VAL A 25 9.36 3.34 6.08
N ALA A 26 10.03 4.40 6.51
CA ALA A 26 11.10 4.98 5.71
C ALA A 26 12.27 4.00 5.63
N PRO A 27 12.92 3.91 4.47
CA PRO A 27 14.03 2.98 4.35
C PRO A 27 15.23 3.47 5.16
N SER A 28 16.00 2.54 5.68
CA SER A 28 17.19 2.90 6.42
C SER A 28 18.35 3.18 5.49
N LYS A 29 18.26 2.74 4.25
CA LYS A 29 19.29 2.99 3.25
C LYS A 29 18.69 3.60 2.01
N ARG A 30 19.55 4.29 1.27
CA ARG A 30 19.08 5.07 0.15
C ARG A 30 18.30 4.31 -0.91
N ASN A 31 18.71 3.13 -1.25
CA ASN A 31 18.07 2.39 -2.33
C ASN A 31 17.11 1.31 -1.88
N GLU A 32 16.72 1.35 -0.63
CA GLU A 32 15.75 0.37 -0.15
C GLU A 32 14.34 0.82 -0.47
N PRO A 33 13.43 -0.11 -0.68
CA PRO A 33 12.05 0.27 -0.95
C PRO A 33 11.39 0.86 0.29
N VAL A 34 10.38 1.68 0.06
CA VAL A 34 9.58 2.24 1.13
C VAL A 34 8.47 1.25 1.42
N GLU A 35 8.41 0.73 2.63
CA GLU A 35 7.44 -0.31 2.98
C GLU A 35 6.16 0.28 3.53
N VAL A 36 5.05 -0.37 3.22
CA VAL A 36 3.77 0.00 3.79
C VAL A 36 3.30 -1.16 4.64
N ARG A 37 2.87 -0.85 5.86
CA ARG A 37 2.44 -1.86 6.82
C ARG A 37 1.09 -1.48 7.41
N ILE A 38 0.35 -2.49 7.82
CA ILE A 38 -0.86 -2.28 8.63
C ILE A 38 -0.56 -2.94 9.96
N GLY A 39 -0.45 -2.11 11.00
CA GLY A 39 0.04 -2.62 12.27
C GLY A 39 1.46 -3.10 12.08
N GLU A 40 1.70 -4.36 12.33
CA GLU A 40 3.02 -4.93 12.14
C GLU A 40 3.13 -5.77 10.89
N GLU A 41 2.07 -5.82 10.11
CA GLU A 41 2.06 -6.69 8.95
C GLU A 41 2.46 -5.92 7.70
N PHE A 42 3.45 -6.44 7.00
CA PHE A 42 3.90 -5.85 5.75
C PHE A 42 2.85 -6.11 4.67
N ILE A 43 2.43 -5.07 3.96
CA ILE A 43 1.43 -5.25 2.92
C ILE A 43 1.93 -4.85 1.54
N GLY A 44 2.93 -4.02 1.43
CA GLY A 44 3.37 -3.64 0.08
C GLY A 44 4.49 -2.65 0.12
N VAL A 45 4.84 -2.16 -1.07
CA VAL A 45 5.90 -1.17 -1.22
C VAL A 45 5.36 0.02 -1.99
N LEU A 46 5.94 1.17 -1.70
CA LEU A 46 5.52 2.42 -2.26
C LEU A 46 6.64 3.00 -3.10
N HIS A 47 6.29 3.50 -4.27
CA HIS A 47 7.25 4.12 -5.17
C HIS A 47 6.81 5.53 -5.53
N ARG A 48 7.77 6.41 -5.63
CA ARG A 48 7.50 7.75 -6.11
C ARG A 48 7.98 7.84 -7.53
N ASP A 49 7.12 8.28 -8.42
CA ASP A 49 7.45 8.48 -9.82
C ASP A 49 7.30 9.93 -10.19
N GLU A 50 8.16 10.38 -11.07
CA GLU A 50 8.06 11.74 -11.56
C GLU A 50 8.24 11.72 -13.07
N GLU A 51 7.22 12.17 -13.79
CA GLU A 51 7.24 12.20 -15.24
C GLU A 51 6.71 13.52 -15.73
N ASP A 52 7.48 14.17 -16.58
CA ASP A 52 7.05 15.45 -17.18
C ASP A 52 6.61 16.47 -16.14
N GLY A 53 7.28 16.50 -15.02
CA GLY A 53 6.96 17.45 -13.97
C GLY A 53 5.83 17.03 -13.06
N GLU A 54 5.21 15.90 -13.33
CA GLU A 54 4.12 15.41 -12.47
C GLU A 54 4.65 14.31 -11.56
N VAL A 55 4.29 14.42 -10.30
CA VAL A 55 4.72 13.44 -9.29
C VAL A 55 3.54 12.55 -8.95
N SER A 56 3.77 11.25 -8.90
CA SER A 56 2.76 10.31 -8.48
C SER A 56 3.39 9.29 -7.54
N TYR A 57 2.55 8.60 -6.79
CA TYR A 57 3.00 7.58 -5.86
C TYR A 57 2.23 6.30 -6.16
N ALA A 58 2.96 5.22 -6.36
CA ALA A 58 2.36 3.93 -6.69
C ALA A 58 2.54 2.97 -5.54
N LEU A 59 1.46 2.34 -5.13
CA LEU A 59 1.48 1.36 -4.07
C LEU A 59 1.30 -0.02 -4.69
N HIS A 60 2.26 -0.89 -4.49
CA HIS A 60 2.21 -2.25 -5.02
C HIS A 60 1.98 -3.22 -3.90
N ILE A 61 0.86 -3.92 -3.96
CA ILE A 61 0.50 -4.92 -2.96
C ILE A 61 0.48 -6.28 -3.64
N THR A 62 1.24 -7.22 -3.09
CA THR A 62 1.27 -8.58 -3.61
C THR A 62 0.47 -9.45 -2.65
N ILE A 63 -0.56 -10.08 -3.17
CA ILE A 63 -1.40 -10.97 -2.36
C ILE A 63 -1.07 -12.39 -2.78
N LEU A 64 -0.54 -13.16 -1.84
CA LEU A 64 -0.21 -14.56 -2.12
C LEU A 64 -1.47 -15.40 -2.03
N GLU A 65 -1.59 -16.32 -2.96
CA GLU A 65 -2.78 -17.16 -2.96
C GLU A 65 -2.94 -17.94 -1.66
N ILE A 66 -1.81 -18.33 -1.06
CA ILE A 66 -1.86 -19.08 0.18
C ILE A 66 -2.47 -18.29 1.33
N ASP A 67 -2.47 -16.96 1.22
CA ASP A 67 -3.05 -16.11 2.25
C ASP A 67 -4.52 -15.84 2.03
N LEU A 68 -5.07 -16.29 0.91
CA LEU A 68 -6.47 -16.06 0.63
C LEU A 68 -7.33 -17.04 1.40
N PRO A 69 -8.55 -16.62 1.75
CA PRO A 69 -9.46 -17.57 2.38
C PRO A 69 -9.87 -18.64 1.36
N PRO A 70 -10.33 -19.78 1.83
CA PRO A 70 -10.79 -20.81 0.89
C PRO A 70 -11.96 -20.30 0.07
N ALA A 71 -12.10 -20.85 -1.12
CA ALA A 71 -13.18 -20.45 -2.00
C ALA A 71 -14.50 -20.73 -1.35
N SER A 72 -15.42 -19.79 -1.49
CA SER A 72 -16.75 -19.96 -0.95
C SER A 72 -17.59 -20.79 -1.91
N PRO A 73 -18.41 -21.72 -1.41
CA PRO A 73 -19.32 -22.43 -2.29
C PRO A 73 -20.51 -21.59 -2.72
N VAL A 74 -20.68 -20.43 -2.15
CA VAL A 74 -21.82 -19.59 -2.51
C VAL A 74 -21.52 -18.82 -3.77
N PRO A 75 -22.40 -18.87 -4.77
CA PRO A 75 -22.14 -18.13 -5.98
C PRO A 75 -22.14 -16.66 -5.74
N ARG A 76 -21.42 -15.95 -6.58
CA ARG A 76 -21.26 -14.59 -6.41
C ARG A 76 -22.30 -13.84 -7.08
N LYS A 77 -23.31 -13.75 -6.91
CA LYS A 77 -24.40 -12.96 -7.34
C LYS A 77 -24.07 -11.86 -8.30
N GLY A 78 -23.67 -12.15 -9.39
CA GLY A 78 -23.48 -11.18 -10.42
C GLY A 78 -22.57 -10.03 -10.12
N ARG A 79 -21.76 -10.14 -9.11
CA ARG A 79 -20.86 -9.11 -8.87
C ARG A 79 -19.68 -9.31 -9.67
N PRO A 80 -19.19 -8.30 -10.27
CA PRO A 80 -17.96 -8.42 -10.99
C PRO A 80 -16.95 -8.50 -9.94
N SER A 81 -16.53 -8.89 -9.42
CA SER A 81 -15.58 -9.00 -8.40
C SER A 81 -14.37 -8.22 -8.50
#